data_a34f3327b591f90ae31973f397c5e90f
#
_entry.id   a34f3327b591f90ae31973f397c5e90f
#
_cell.length_a   1.000
_cell.length_b   1.000
_cell.length_c   1.000
_cell.angle_alpha   90.00
_cell.angle_beta   90.00
_cell.angle_gamma   90.00
#
_symmetry.space_group_name_H-M   'P 1'
#
loop_
_entity.id
_entity.type
_entity.pdbx_description
1 polymer ?
#
loop_
_entity_poly.entity_id
_entity_poly.type
_entity_poly.pdbx_seq_one_letter_code
_entity_poly.pdbx_strand_id
1 'polypeptide(L)'
;MRKILKKIFEILGYNISKIKKDKYPIDIPNETIKIYEEVEPYTATSLERVNALLQSVVYITENNIDGEIVECGVWKGGSCMAVAIKLMELEQKTREIWLYDTFEGMTEPTNHDIEIETGKKGKELLDGIDKNTDKYNMWAYAPKE
;
A
#
# COMPACT_ATOMS: atom_id res chain seq x y z
N MET A 1 -18.62 35.09 1.13
CA MET A 1 -18.84 34.49 -0.20
C MET A 1 -19.58 33.13 -0.17
N ARG A 2 -19.09 32.06 0.51
CA ARG A 2 -19.78 30.73 0.59
C ARG A 2 -21.25 30.80 1.10
N LYS A 3 -21.53 31.57 2.17
CA LYS A 3 -22.88 31.68 2.74
C LYS A 3 -23.89 32.34 1.77
N ILE A 4 -23.44 33.32 0.97
CA ILE A 4 -24.27 34.00 -0.01
C ILE A 4 -24.61 33.05 -1.17
N LEU A 5 -23.64 32.33 -1.70
CA LEU A 5 -23.86 31.30 -2.72
C LEU A 5 -24.87 30.24 -2.26
N LYS A 6 -24.73 29.73 -1.04
CA LYS A 6 -25.65 28.73 -0.48
C LYS A 6 -27.09 29.27 -0.48
N LYS A 7 -27.28 30.51 -0.04
CA LYS A 7 -28.60 31.15 0.02
C LYS A 7 -29.23 31.39 -1.39
N ILE A 8 -28.40 31.71 -2.38
CA ILE A 8 -28.86 31.86 -3.78
C ILE A 8 -29.36 30.51 -4.33
N PHE A 9 -28.62 29.44 -4.10
CA PHE A 9 -28.99 28.09 -4.54
C PHE A 9 -30.25 27.58 -3.81
N GLU A 10 -30.41 27.89 -2.52
CA GLU A 10 -31.65 27.57 -1.76
C GLU A 10 -32.88 28.27 -2.36
N ILE A 11 -32.76 29.53 -2.76
CA ILE A 11 -33.84 30.27 -3.44
C ILE A 11 -34.18 29.65 -4.80
N LEU A 12 -33.20 29.08 -5.49
CA LEU A 12 -33.39 28.37 -6.76
C LEU A 12 -33.86 26.91 -6.59
N GLY A 13 -34.16 26.46 -5.36
CA GLY A 13 -34.65 25.12 -5.08
C GLY A 13 -33.55 24.05 -4.99
N TYR A 14 -32.29 24.44 -4.94
CA TYR A 14 -31.15 23.49 -4.79
C TYR A 14 -30.55 23.49 -3.38
N ASN A 15 -30.36 22.34 -2.83
CA ASN A 15 -29.65 22.19 -1.55
C ASN A 15 -28.18 21.86 -1.82
N ILE A 16 -27.28 22.82 -1.57
CA ILE A 16 -25.82 22.60 -1.68
C ILE A 16 -25.28 22.13 -0.35
N SER A 17 -24.85 20.86 -0.30
CA SER A 17 -24.06 20.31 0.79
C SER A 17 -22.60 20.10 0.38
N LYS A 18 -21.68 20.19 1.34
CA LYS A 18 -20.30 19.78 1.10
C LYS A 18 -20.28 18.27 0.94
N ILE A 19 -19.86 17.79 -0.22
CA ILE A 19 -19.60 16.36 -0.40
C ILE A 19 -18.48 16.00 0.61
N LYS A 20 -18.79 15.17 1.60
CA LYS A 20 -17.77 14.51 2.39
C LYS A 20 -17.12 13.49 1.45
N LYS A 21 -15.87 13.72 1.09
CA LYS A 21 -15.07 12.65 0.50
C LYS A 21 -14.75 11.71 1.66
N ASP A 22 -15.25 10.51 1.59
CA ASP A 22 -14.80 9.46 2.50
C ASP A 22 -13.29 9.28 2.29
N LYS A 23 -12.57 9.01 3.37
CA LYS A 23 -11.09 8.83 3.33
C LYS A 23 -10.74 7.65 2.43
N TYR A 24 -11.62 6.66 2.36
CA TYR A 24 -11.41 5.42 1.64
C TYR A 24 -12.58 5.14 0.69
N PRO A 25 -12.34 4.35 -0.39
CA PRO A 25 -13.38 3.89 -1.31
C PRO A 25 -14.49 3.11 -0.57
N ILE A 26 -15.74 3.29 -1.00
CA ILE A 26 -16.92 2.68 -0.36
C ILE A 26 -17.00 1.15 -0.59
N ASP A 27 -16.34 0.65 -1.61
CA ASP A 27 -16.32 -0.74 -2.04
C ASP A 27 -15.26 -1.58 -1.34
N ILE A 28 -14.43 -0.96 -0.49
CA ILE A 28 -13.42 -1.68 0.31
C ILE A 28 -13.97 -1.99 1.70
N PRO A 29 -13.93 -3.27 2.13
CA PRO A 29 -14.41 -3.67 3.45
C PRO A 29 -13.68 -2.96 4.60
N ASN A 30 -14.42 -2.63 5.66
CA ASN A 30 -13.87 -1.96 6.85
C ASN A 30 -12.76 -2.78 7.52
N GLU A 31 -12.83 -4.11 7.46
CA GLU A 31 -11.80 -5.02 7.98
C GLU A 31 -10.48 -4.82 7.21
N THR A 32 -10.55 -4.74 5.89
CA THR A 32 -9.40 -4.44 5.04
C THR A 32 -8.79 -3.07 5.36
N ILE A 33 -9.64 -2.05 5.57
CA ILE A 33 -9.18 -0.71 5.91
C ILE A 33 -8.41 -0.71 7.22
N LYS A 34 -8.88 -1.43 8.24
CA LYS A 34 -8.19 -1.56 9.53
C LYS A 34 -6.80 -2.20 9.37
N ILE A 35 -6.74 -3.33 8.66
CA ILE A 35 -5.46 -3.99 8.38
C ILE A 35 -4.53 -3.04 7.61
N TYR A 36 -5.06 -2.33 6.60
CA TYR A 36 -4.27 -1.38 5.84
C TYR A 36 -3.71 -0.24 6.71
N GLU A 37 -4.51 0.33 7.61
CA GLU A 37 -4.07 1.40 8.51
C GLU A 37 -2.93 0.94 9.46
N GLU A 38 -2.91 -0.34 9.86
CA GLU A 38 -1.84 -0.91 10.67
C GLU A 38 -0.55 -1.12 9.87
N VAL A 39 -0.66 -1.57 8.61
CA VAL A 39 0.51 -1.89 7.78
C VAL A 39 0.97 -0.75 6.88
N GLU A 40 0.21 0.31 6.74
CA GLU A 40 0.48 1.47 5.85
C GLU A 40 1.87 2.07 6.07
N PRO A 41 2.43 2.17 7.29
CA PRO A 41 3.80 2.64 7.48
C PRO A 41 4.89 1.70 6.96
N TYR A 42 4.55 0.45 6.69
CA TYR A 42 5.48 -0.63 6.32
C TYR A 42 5.28 -1.13 4.90
N THR A 43 4.35 -0.56 4.13
CA THR A 43 4.11 -0.93 2.74
C THR A 43 4.16 0.26 1.80
N ALA A 44 4.68 0.05 0.59
CA ALA A 44 4.62 1.02 -0.50
C ALA A 44 3.39 0.80 -1.41
N THR A 45 2.59 -0.23 -1.11
CA THR A 45 1.44 -0.59 -1.95
C THR A 45 0.17 0.17 -1.55
N SER A 46 -0.77 0.34 -2.49
CA SER A 46 -2.02 1.04 -2.21
C SER A 46 -3.03 0.16 -1.48
N LEU A 47 -4.05 0.79 -0.88
CA LEU A 47 -5.15 0.09 -0.21
C LEU A 47 -5.85 -0.91 -1.14
N GLU A 48 -6.05 -0.57 -2.43
CA GLU A 48 -6.70 -1.45 -3.41
C GLU A 48 -5.87 -2.71 -3.65
N ARG A 49 -4.55 -2.57 -3.70
CA ARG A 49 -3.64 -3.73 -3.85
C ARG A 49 -3.61 -4.58 -2.59
N VAL A 50 -3.60 -3.97 -1.41
CA VAL A 50 -3.73 -4.71 -0.15
C VAL A 50 -5.08 -5.43 -0.11
N ASN A 51 -6.17 -4.78 -0.53
CA ASN A 51 -7.48 -5.44 -0.62
C ASN A 51 -7.43 -6.67 -1.53
N ALA A 52 -6.85 -6.55 -2.73
CA ALA A 52 -6.72 -7.68 -3.64
C ALA A 52 -5.88 -8.82 -3.04
N LEU A 53 -4.78 -8.49 -2.34
CA LEU A 53 -3.95 -9.46 -1.63
C LEU A 53 -4.75 -10.20 -0.55
N LEU A 54 -5.48 -9.48 0.30
CA LEU A 54 -6.28 -10.08 1.37
C LEU A 54 -7.42 -10.93 0.82
N GLN A 55 -8.07 -10.51 -0.27
CA GLN A 55 -9.07 -11.32 -0.98
C GLN A 55 -8.46 -12.63 -1.50
N SER A 56 -7.22 -12.59 -2.00
CA SER A 56 -6.51 -13.79 -2.44
C SER A 56 -6.24 -14.75 -1.27
N VAL A 57 -5.87 -14.24 -0.10
CA VAL A 57 -5.68 -15.05 1.12
C VAL A 57 -6.99 -15.71 1.55
N VAL A 58 -8.10 -14.96 1.55
CA VAL A 58 -9.43 -15.52 1.82
C VAL A 58 -9.76 -16.62 0.82
N TYR A 59 -9.56 -16.36 -0.47
CA TYR A 59 -9.86 -17.32 -1.54
C TYR A 59 -9.11 -18.63 -1.39
N ILE A 60 -7.78 -18.60 -1.17
CA ILE A 60 -7.00 -19.84 -1.02
C ILE A 60 -7.39 -20.61 0.24
N THR A 61 -7.79 -19.90 1.29
CA THR A 61 -8.22 -20.50 2.56
C THR A 61 -9.58 -21.18 2.41
N GLU A 62 -10.57 -20.48 1.87
CA GLU A 62 -11.94 -21.01 1.70
C GLU A 62 -12.01 -22.17 0.70
N ASN A 63 -11.13 -22.19 -0.29
CA ASN A 63 -11.08 -23.25 -1.29
C ASN A 63 -10.10 -24.38 -0.93
N ASN A 64 -9.53 -24.37 0.27
CA ASN A 64 -8.56 -25.37 0.76
C ASN A 64 -7.41 -25.60 -0.23
N ILE A 65 -6.88 -24.50 -0.80
CA ILE A 65 -5.73 -24.58 -1.69
C ILE A 65 -4.47 -24.71 -0.83
N ASP A 66 -3.79 -25.84 -0.95
CA ASP A 66 -2.56 -26.13 -0.23
C ASP A 66 -1.38 -25.27 -0.71
N GLY A 67 -0.36 -25.17 0.13
CA GLY A 67 0.90 -24.52 -0.16
C GLY A 67 1.21 -23.37 0.77
N GLU A 68 2.41 -22.83 0.61
CA GLU A 68 2.94 -21.72 1.41
C GLU A 68 2.72 -20.38 0.69
N ILE A 69 2.93 -19.29 1.42
CA ILE A 69 2.90 -17.95 0.85
C ILE A 69 4.33 -17.46 0.70
N VAL A 70 4.67 -16.95 -0.47
CA VAL A 70 6.01 -16.46 -0.77
C VAL A 70 5.94 -15.01 -1.24
N GLU A 71 6.72 -14.13 -0.63
CA GLU A 71 6.92 -12.76 -1.09
C GLU A 71 8.37 -12.58 -1.55
N CYS A 72 8.54 -12.14 -2.81
CA CYS A 72 9.84 -11.77 -3.37
C CYS A 72 9.90 -10.25 -3.52
N GLY A 73 10.77 -9.60 -2.75
CA GLY A 73 10.82 -8.16 -2.61
C GLY A 73 9.93 -7.67 -1.46
N VAL A 74 10.47 -7.71 -0.27
CA VAL A 74 9.71 -7.56 0.99
C VAL A 74 9.69 -6.13 1.50
N TRP A 75 10.75 -5.37 1.24
CA TRP A 75 10.98 -4.04 1.79
C TRP A 75 10.82 -4.01 3.32
N LYS A 76 9.79 -3.34 3.86
CA LYS A 76 9.50 -3.28 5.30
C LYS A 76 8.49 -4.33 5.77
N GLY A 77 8.08 -5.25 4.91
CA GLY A 77 7.23 -6.39 5.25
C GLY A 77 5.73 -6.12 5.36
N GLY A 78 5.25 -4.93 4.95
CA GLY A 78 3.84 -4.57 5.15
C GLY A 78 2.84 -5.51 4.47
N SER A 79 3.15 -6.05 3.29
CA SER A 79 2.30 -7.05 2.64
C SER A 79 2.26 -8.36 3.43
N CYS A 80 3.43 -8.86 3.85
CA CYS A 80 3.51 -10.06 4.71
C CYS A 80 2.78 -9.87 6.04
N MET A 81 2.89 -8.69 6.65
CA MET A 81 2.15 -8.36 7.87
C MET A 81 0.63 -8.41 7.63
N ALA A 82 0.15 -7.81 6.53
CA ALA A 82 -1.26 -7.85 6.17
C ALA A 82 -1.77 -9.29 5.97
N VAL A 83 -0.97 -10.13 5.27
CA VAL A 83 -1.25 -11.55 5.07
C VAL A 83 -1.30 -12.28 6.41
N ALA A 84 -0.34 -12.08 7.30
CA ALA A 84 -0.28 -12.72 8.62
C ALA A 84 -1.50 -12.36 9.48
N ILE A 85 -1.88 -11.07 9.51
CA ILE A 85 -3.07 -10.61 10.23
C ILE A 85 -4.31 -11.32 9.68
N LYS A 86 -4.48 -11.37 8.35
CA LYS A 86 -5.63 -12.02 7.72
C LYS A 86 -5.66 -13.53 8.00
N LEU A 87 -4.53 -14.23 7.93
CA LEU A 87 -4.46 -15.64 8.29
C LEU A 87 -4.84 -15.88 9.76
N MET A 88 -4.43 -15.01 10.68
CA MET A 88 -4.84 -15.09 12.09
C MET A 88 -6.35 -14.88 12.25
N GLU A 89 -6.96 -13.93 11.55
CA GLU A 89 -8.41 -13.72 11.54
C GLU A 89 -9.18 -14.96 11.03
N LEU A 90 -8.60 -15.66 10.05
CA LEU A 90 -9.13 -16.89 9.46
C LEU A 90 -8.76 -18.15 10.26
N GLU A 91 -8.12 -18.01 11.42
CA GLU A 91 -7.62 -19.11 12.27
C GLU A 91 -6.63 -20.06 11.58
N GLN A 92 -6.02 -19.62 10.47
CA GLN A 92 -5.01 -20.36 9.70
C GLN A 92 -3.62 -20.15 10.31
N LYS A 93 -3.23 -21.01 11.27
CA LYS A 93 -1.97 -20.85 12.03
C LYS A 93 -0.81 -21.69 11.51
N THR A 94 -1.04 -22.56 10.55
CA THR A 94 -0.05 -23.54 10.07
C THR A 94 0.59 -23.17 8.74
N ARG A 95 0.02 -22.21 8.01
CA ARG A 95 0.56 -21.77 6.71
C ARG A 95 1.79 -20.91 6.93
N GLU A 96 2.91 -21.30 6.36
CA GLU A 96 4.16 -20.55 6.43
C GLU A 96 4.18 -19.38 5.46
N ILE A 97 4.88 -18.31 5.83
CA ILE A 97 5.12 -17.14 4.98
C ILE A 97 6.63 -17.02 4.78
N TRP A 98 7.08 -17.16 3.53
CA TRP A 98 8.49 -17.10 3.16
C TRP A 98 8.82 -15.75 2.56
N LEU A 99 9.82 -15.08 3.12
CA LEU A 99 10.24 -13.74 2.72
C LEU A 99 11.60 -13.81 2.03
N TYR A 100 11.62 -13.42 0.76
CA TYR A 100 12.85 -13.36 -0.05
C TYR A 100 13.15 -11.91 -0.42
N ASP A 101 14.21 -11.38 0.15
CA ASP A 101 14.71 -10.03 -0.12
C ASP A 101 16.23 -10.04 0.07
N THR A 102 16.92 -9.04 -0.44
CA THR A 102 18.32 -8.80 -0.12
C THR A 102 18.50 -8.33 1.32
N PHE A 103 17.46 -7.69 1.88
CA PHE A 103 17.46 -6.99 3.17
C PHE A 103 18.56 -5.93 3.30
N GLU A 104 19.09 -5.49 2.17
CA GLU A 104 20.14 -4.49 2.04
C GLU A 104 19.74 -3.31 1.14
N GLY A 105 18.52 -3.37 0.62
CA GLY A 105 18.01 -2.45 -0.39
C GLY A 105 18.39 -2.90 -1.82
N MET A 106 18.16 -2.04 -2.77
CA MET A 106 18.52 -2.29 -4.18
C MET A 106 20.01 -2.07 -4.42
N THR A 107 20.53 -2.73 -5.45
CA THR A 107 21.90 -2.51 -5.94
C THR A 107 22.07 -1.10 -6.49
N GLU A 108 23.33 -0.64 -6.58
CA GLU A 108 23.65 0.63 -7.23
C GLU A 108 23.11 0.66 -8.67
N PRO A 109 22.49 1.78 -9.08
CA PRO A 109 21.94 1.89 -10.42
C PRO A 109 23.02 1.87 -11.50
N THR A 110 22.70 1.25 -12.63
CA THR A 110 23.54 1.17 -13.81
C THR A 110 23.18 2.27 -14.83
N ASN A 111 23.92 2.33 -15.94
CA ASN A 111 23.60 3.27 -17.03
C ASN A 111 22.28 2.94 -17.77
N HIS A 112 21.73 1.75 -17.55
CA HIS A 112 20.46 1.30 -18.15
C HIS A 112 19.24 1.66 -17.32
N ASP A 113 19.45 2.05 -16.05
CA ASP A 113 18.39 2.44 -15.14
C ASP A 113 17.98 3.90 -15.41
N ILE A 114 16.96 4.06 -16.22
CA ILE A 114 16.44 5.36 -16.66
C ILE A 114 14.96 5.44 -16.29
N GLU A 115 14.54 6.51 -15.60
CA GLU A 115 13.15 6.79 -15.33
C GLU A 115 12.42 7.14 -16.62
N ILE A 116 11.41 6.37 -16.98
CA ILE A 116 10.74 6.48 -18.28
C ILE A 116 10.05 7.86 -18.45
N GLU A 117 9.47 8.40 -17.38
CA GLU A 117 8.70 9.64 -17.45
C GLU A 117 9.60 10.88 -17.65
N THR A 118 10.75 10.93 -17.01
CA THR A 118 11.62 12.11 -17.01
C THR A 118 12.88 11.95 -17.83
N GLY A 119 13.26 10.72 -18.18
CA GLY A 119 14.53 10.37 -18.83
C GLY A 119 15.75 10.54 -17.94
N LYS A 120 15.58 10.78 -16.64
CA LYS A 120 16.70 10.91 -15.68
C LYS A 120 17.35 9.56 -15.41
N LYS A 121 18.65 9.58 -15.23
CA LYS A 121 19.39 8.37 -14.84
C LYS A 121 19.11 8.01 -13.40
N GLY A 122 19.02 6.71 -13.12
CA GLY A 122 18.79 6.19 -11.78
C GLY A 122 19.79 6.72 -10.75
N LYS A 123 21.06 6.90 -11.13
CA LYS A 123 22.07 7.46 -10.25
C LYS A 123 21.79 8.93 -9.85
N GLU A 124 21.33 9.76 -10.77
CA GLU A 124 20.96 11.16 -10.49
C GLU A 124 19.78 11.23 -9.51
N LEU A 125 18.83 10.30 -9.65
CA LEU A 125 17.69 10.19 -8.76
C LEU A 125 18.13 9.73 -7.37
N LEU A 126 18.97 8.70 -7.29
CA LEU A 126 19.49 8.16 -6.03
C LEU A 126 20.31 9.20 -5.25
N ASP A 127 21.19 9.94 -5.94
CA ASP A 127 22.04 10.98 -5.32
C ASP A 127 21.21 12.16 -4.76
N GLY A 128 20.01 12.38 -5.31
CA GLY A 128 19.07 13.43 -4.87
C GLY A 128 18.15 13.03 -3.69
N ILE A 129 18.17 11.77 -3.25
CA ILE A 129 17.28 11.27 -2.20
C ILE A 129 17.93 11.37 -0.82
N ASP A 130 17.23 11.97 0.12
CA ASP A 130 17.57 11.87 1.54
C ASP A 130 17.07 10.53 2.10
N LYS A 131 18.00 9.58 2.25
CA LYS A 131 17.73 8.22 2.73
C LYS A 131 17.14 8.16 4.15
N ASN A 132 17.25 9.23 4.92
CA ASN A 132 16.80 9.25 6.32
C ASN A 132 15.37 9.74 6.48
N THR A 133 14.84 10.49 5.52
CA THR A 133 13.55 11.18 5.63
C THR A 133 12.50 10.65 4.68
N ASP A 134 12.85 9.91 3.64
CA ASP A 134 11.91 9.53 2.61
C ASP A 134 11.26 8.17 2.90
N LYS A 135 9.99 8.23 3.28
CA LYS A 135 9.12 7.08 3.50
C LYS A 135 8.97 6.21 2.24
N TYR A 136 9.09 6.81 1.07
CA TYR A 136 8.85 6.18 -0.24
C TYR A 136 10.09 6.20 -1.14
N ASN A 137 11.26 6.05 -0.53
CA ASN A 137 12.50 6.02 -1.27
C ASN A 137 12.41 5.03 -2.43
N MET A 138 12.68 5.51 -3.65
CA MET A 138 12.65 4.76 -4.90
C MET A 138 13.53 3.50 -4.84
N TRP A 139 14.65 3.54 -4.11
CA TRP A 139 15.55 2.40 -3.91
C TRP A 139 15.19 1.51 -2.72
N ALA A 140 14.03 1.75 -2.11
CA ALA A 140 13.43 0.84 -1.14
C ALA A 140 14.40 0.34 -0.06
N TYR A 141 15.23 1.22 0.50
CA TYR A 141 16.06 0.85 1.63
C TYR A 141 15.20 0.52 2.84
N ALA A 142 15.22 -0.74 3.26
CA ALA A 142 14.70 -1.13 4.55
C ALA A 142 15.87 -1.16 5.54
N PRO A 143 15.77 -0.49 6.71
CA PRO A 143 16.76 -0.68 7.76
C PRO A 143 16.74 -2.13 8.25
N LYS A 144 17.92 -2.66 8.58
CA LYS A 144 18.06 -4.02 9.14
C LYS A 144 17.60 -4.15 10.60
N GLU A 145 17.24 -3.04 11.26
CA GLU A 145 16.85 -2.95 12.67
C GLU A 145 15.36 -2.72 12.85
#